data_37d2219267adf418b5affcb6fc014721
#
_entry.id   37d2219267adf418b5affcb6fc014721
#
_cell.length_a   1.000
_cell.length_b   1.000
_cell.length_c   1.000
_cell.angle_alpha   90.00
_cell.angle_beta   90.00
_cell.angle_gamma   90.00
#
_symmetry.space_group_name_H-M   'P 1'
#
loop_
_entity.id
_entity.type
_entity.pdbx_description
1 polymer ?
#
loop_
_entity_poly.entity_id
_entity_poly.type
_entity_poly.pdbx_seq_one_letter_code
_entity_poly.pdbx_strand_id
1 'polypeptide(L)'
;EMSQSDWSSDVCSSDLTFDVDHDTFEKAINKVYKKSSQNITIPGFRKGKAPRAIIEKMYGKEVFYEDAINEVIPDAYTSAVADEKRVIVSRPEFDVVSIDESGVVLSATYFTKPEVEIADYLGIAVERPVSHATDEEVEEELKRVQTRNSRMIEVSDRPAQKDDLVTIDFEGFVDGVPFEGGKAEGHQLKLGSGQFIPGFEDQVCGHSVGDEFDVNVTFPEDYHAKELAGKEAVFKCKLHDIKYTELPALDDDFAKDVSEFDTLDEYKADIKKKAEEAHEKHADSHVDEALVKALIEKLQGDIPECMYVNETENLVRDYDNRLRMNGLDLKTYFQYTGMDLDKLRAQMRPDAERQVKTRDRKSVV
;
A
#
# COMPACT_ATOMS: atom_id res chain seq x y z
N GLU A 1 12.21 -1.96 -22.15
CA GLU A 1 12.23 -2.88 -23.32
C GLU A 1 13.03 -4.10 -22.92
N MET A 2 12.37 -5.10 -22.34
CA MET A 2 12.98 -6.44 -22.17
C MET A 2 12.83 -7.17 -23.51
N SER A 3 13.95 -7.61 -24.04
CA SER A 3 14.03 -8.30 -25.33
C SER A 3 13.27 -9.62 -25.28
N GLN A 4 12.45 -9.85 -26.28
CA GLN A 4 11.57 -11.02 -26.50
C GLN A 4 12.28 -12.38 -26.65
N SER A 5 13.58 -12.52 -26.36
CA SER A 5 14.36 -13.69 -26.75
C SER A 5 14.79 -14.65 -25.63
N ASP A 6 14.39 -14.41 -24.35
CA ASP A 6 14.93 -15.21 -23.22
C ASP A 6 13.96 -16.22 -22.57
N TRP A 7 12.74 -16.34 -23.08
CA TRP A 7 11.68 -17.15 -22.42
C TRP A 7 11.62 -18.62 -22.83
N SER A 8 12.38 -19.08 -23.82
CA SER A 8 12.22 -20.41 -24.42
C SER A 8 12.87 -21.57 -23.69
N SER A 9 13.48 -21.34 -22.52
CA SER A 9 14.15 -22.42 -21.75
C SER A 9 13.48 -22.78 -20.43
N ASP A 10 12.34 -22.17 -20.07
CA ASP A 10 11.66 -22.43 -18.81
C ASP A 10 10.88 -23.74 -18.85
N VAL A 11 11.08 -24.56 -17.83
CA VAL A 11 10.50 -25.91 -17.67
C VAL A 11 8.96 -25.93 -17.71
N CYS A 12 8.32 -24.79 -17.50
CA CYS A 12 6.85 -24.63 -17.47
C CYS A 12 6.27 -24.00 -18.74
N SER A 13 7.08 -23.67 -19.75
CA SER A 13 6.56 -23.17 -21.04
C SER A 13 5.93 -24.31 -21.83
N SER A 14 4.85 -24.03 -22.49
CA SER A 14 4.14 -24.98 -23.35
C SER A 14 3.73 -24.27 -24.63
N ASP A 15 4.03 -24.93 -25.77
CA ASP A 15 3.64 -24.45 -27.08
C ASP A 15 2.46 -25.30 -27.57
N LEU A 16 1.38 -24.65 -27.93
CA LEU A 16 0.19 -25.27 -28.51
C LEU A 16 0.03 -24.79 -29.94
N THR A 17 0.15 -25.70 -30.90
CA THR A 17 -0.14 -25.42 -32.30
C THR A 17 -1.57 -25.83 -32.62
N PHE A 18 -2.33 -24.95 -33.26
CA PHE A 18 -3.72 -25.21 -33.64
C PHE A 18 -4.03 -24.58 -35.02
N ASP A 19 -4.94 -25.24 -35.71
CA ASP A 19 -5.32 -24.88 -37.07
C ASP A 19 -6.64 -24.16 -37.08
N VAL A 20 -6.73 -23.14 -37.94
CA VAL A 20 -7.98 -22.46 -38.30
C VAL A 20 -8.30 -22.80 -39.74
N ASP A 21 -9.42 -23.47 -39.96
CA ASP A 21 -9.82 -23.88 -41.31
C ASP A 21 -10.07 -22.67 -42.25
N HIS A 22 -9.89 -22.93 -43.54
CA HIS A 22 -10.03 -21.89 -44.59
C HIS A 22 -11.40 -21.18 -44.55
N ASP A 23 -12.50 -21.93 -44.30
CA ASP A 23 -13.83 -21.36 -44.34
C ASP A 23 -14.05 -20.40 -43.16
N THR A 24 -13.53 -20.73 -41.99
CA THR A 24 -13.58 -19.87 -40.79
C THR A 24 -12.71 -18.62 -40.98
N PHE A 25 -11.49 -18.77 -41.52
CA PHE A 25 -10.62 -17.68 -41.79
C PHE A 25 -11.17 -16.72 -42.86
N GLU A 26 -11.76 -17.26 -43.97
CA GLU A 26 -12.45 -16.47 -45.00
C GLU A 26 -13.64 -15.68 -44.47
N LYS A 27 -14.43 -16.28 -43.55
CA LYS A 27 -15.51 -15.57 -42.86
C LYS A 27 -14.98 -14.40 -42.02
N ALA A 28 -13.86 -14.58 -41.33
CA ALA A 28 -13.23 -13.52 -40.56
C ALA A 28 -12.69 -12.40 -41.46
N ILE A 29 -12.00 -12.73 -42.57
CA ILE A 29 -11.55 -11.75 -43.57
C ILE A 29 -12.73 -10.94 -44.11
N ASN A 30 -13.85 -11.60 -44.42
CA ASN A 30 -15.05 -10.91 -44.86
C ASN A 30 -15.69 -10.00 -43.82
N LYS A 31 -15.62 -10.38 -42.56
CA LYS A 31 -16.07 -9.56 -41.40
C LYS A 31 -15.22 -8.33 -41.23
N VAL A 32 -13.91 -8.51 -41.26
CA VAL A 32 -12.91 -7.45 -41.18
C VAL A 32 -13.00 -6.50 -42.40
N TYR A 33 -13.12 -7.04 -43.62
CA TYR A 33 -13.35 -6.22 -44.77
C TYR A 33 -14.56 -5.31 -44.63
N LYS A 34 -15.72 -5.81 -44.15
CA LYS A 34 -16.90 -4.98 -43.96
C LYS A 34 -16.69 -3.85 -42.95
N LYS A 35 -15.86 -4.08 -41.93
CA LYS A 35 -15.52 -3.10 -40.91
C LYS A 35 -14.50 -2.09 -41.40
N SER A 36 -13.37 -2.56 -41.96
CA SER A 36 -12.23 -1.74 -42.34
C SER A 36 -12.44 -1.01 -43.68
N SER A 37 -13.24 -1.57 -44.60
CA SER A 37 -13.52 -0.93 -45.91
C SER A 37 -14.13 0.46 -45.77
N GLN A 38 -14.89 0.73 -44.70
CA GLN A 38 -15.50 2.04 -44.45
C GLN A 38 -14.47 3.18 -44.30
N ASN A 39 -13.26 2.85 -43.92
CA ASN A 39 -12.18 3.80 -43.69
C ASN A 39 -11.21 3.90 -44.89
N ILE A 40 -11.23 2.93 -45.80
CA ILE A 40 -10.32 2.84 -46.92
C ILE A 40 -10.85 3.72 -48.09
N THR A 41 -9.98 4.55 -48.61
CA THR A 41 -10.26 5.39 -49.81
C THR A 41 -9.44 4.88 -50.98
N ILE A 42 -10.12 4.48 -52.06
CA ILE A 42 -9.47 3.99 -53.29
C ILE A 42 -9.80 4.93 -54.45
N PRO A 43 -8.83 5.32 -55.29
CA PRO A 43 -9.10 6.11 -56.46
C PRO A 43 -10.12 5.43 -57.39
N GLY A 44 -11.16 6.17 -57.79
CA GLY A 44 -12.25 5.65 -58.60
C GLY A 44 -13.44 5.06 -57.88
N PHE A 45 -13.38 4.94 -56.54
CA PHE A 45 -14.48 4.46 -55.70
C PHE A 45 -14.88 5.45 -54.64
N ARG A 46 -16.16 5.51 -54.32
CA ARG A 46 -16.61 6.25 -53.12
C ARG A 46 -16.06 5.59 -51.85
N LYS A 47 -15.62 6.39 -50.90
CA LYS A 47 -15.13 5.90 -49.58
C LYS A 47 -16.04 4.82 -49.01
N GLY A 48 -15.49 3.68 -48.64
CA GLY A 48 -16.22 2.56 -48.07
C GLY A 48 -17.04 1.69 -49.07
N LYS A 49 -16.89 1.91 -50.39
CA LYS A 49 -17.62 1.17 -51.43
C LYS A 49 -16.74 0.40 -52.39
N ALA A 50 -15.46 0.37 -52.19
CA ALA A 50 -14.52 -0.41 -53.01
C ALA A 50 -14.73 -1.92 -52.74
N PRO A 51 -14.91 -2.77 -53.78
CA PRO A 51 -14.98 -4.22 -53.64
C PRO A 51 -13.69 -4.80 -53.05
N ARG A 52 -13.77 -5.87 -52.25
CA ARG A 52 -12.63 -6.56 -51.59
C ARG A 52 -11.54 -6.89 -52.59
N ALA A 53 -11.89 -7.47 -53.74
CA ALA A 53 -10.91 -7.83 -54.79
C ALA A 53 -10.07 -6.65 -55.34
N ILE A 54 -10.63 -5.44 -55.31
CA ILE A 54 -9.93 -4.23 -55.74
C ILE A 54 -8.93 -3.76 -54.67
N ILE A 55 -9.34 -3.85 -53.38
CA ILE A 55 -8.47 -3.52 -52.24
C ILE A 55 -7.29 -4.49 -52.21
N GLU A 56 -7.57 -5.79 -52.26
CA GLU A 56 -6.53 -6.84 -52.28
C GLU A 56 -5.57 -6.73 -53.51
N LYS A 57 -6.07 -6.30 -54.64
CA LYS A 57 -5.22 -6.06 -55.82
C LYS A 57 -4.28 -4.88 -55.66
N MET A 58 -4.68 -3.86 -54.92
CA MET A 58 -3.88 -2.63 -54.70
C MET A 58 -2.92 -2.73 -53.52
N TYR A 59 -3.37 -3.37 -52.42
CA TYR A 59 -2.62 -3.42 -51.17
C TYR A 59 -2.06 -4.81 -50.82
N GLY A 60 -2.35 -5.82 -51.63
CA GLY A 60 -2.04 -7.22 -51.33
C GLY A 60 -3.17 -7.95 -50.63
N LYS A 61 -3.19 -9.30 -50.77
CA LYS A 61 -4.17 -10.16 -50.10
C LYS A 61 -4.03 -10.10 -48.56
N GLU A 62 -2.82 -9.80 -48.09
CA GLU A 62 -2.42 -9.80 -46.68
C GLU A 62 -2.98 -8.61 -45.89
N VAL A 63 -3.55 -7.60 -46.55
CA VAL A 63 -4.04 -6.35 -45.92
C VAL A 63 -5.08 -6.57 -44.85
N PHE A 64 -5.81 -7.69 -44.85
CA PHE A 64 -6.83 -8.05 -43.90
C PHE A 64 -6.42 -9.20 -42.98
N TYR A 65 -5.25 -9.80 -43.17
CA TYR A 65 -4.87 -11.03 -42.45
C TYR A 65 -4.65 -10.80 -40.98
N GLU A 66 -3.92 -9.76 -40.62
CA GLU A 66 -3.63 -9.43 -39.21
C GLU A 66 -4.92 -9.23 -38.40
N ASP A 67 -5.83 -8.40 -38.91
CA ASP A 67 -7.10 -8.15 -38.30
C ASP A 67 -7.99 -9.41 -38.26
N ALA A 68 -7.93 -10.24 -39.30
CA ALA A 68 -8.72 -11.49 -39.37
C ALA A 68 -8.19 -12.54 -38.40
N ILE A 69 -6.87 -12.65 -38.27
CA ILE A 69 -6.22 -13.52 -37.27
C ILE A 69 -6.62 -13.10 -35.87
N ASN A 70 -6.54 -11.81 -35.54
CA ASN A 70 -6.96 -11.27 -34.25
C ASN A 70 -8.44 -11.53 -33.94
N GLU A 71 -9.29 -11.63 -34.97
CA GLU A 71 -10.73 -11.93 -34.81
C GLU A 71 -10.99 -13.41 -34.54
N VAL A 72 -10.17 -14.34 -35.07
CA VAL A 72 -10.38 -15.81 -34.91
C VAL A 72 -9.64 -16.40 -33.73
N ILE A 73 -8.53 -15.79 -33.28
CA ILE A 73 -7.71 -16.27 -32.15
C ILE A 73 -8.54 -16.62 -30.91
N PRO A 74 -9.46 -15.75 -30.40
CA PRO A 74 -10.15 -16.06 -29.14
C PRO A 74 -10.94 -17.35 -29.19
N ASP A 75 -11.68 -17.58 -30.27
CA ASP A 75 -12.54 -18.77 -30.43
C ASP A 75 -11.70 -20.02 -30.70
N ALA A 76 -10.70 -19.92 -31.58
CA ALA A 76 -9.81 -21.04 -31.92
C ALA A 76 -8.96 -21.48 -30.73
N TYR A 77 -8.38 -20.51 -30.00
CA TYR A 77 -7.58 -20.80 -28.80
C TYR A 77 -8.45 -21.43 -27.68
N THR A 78 -9.64 -20.89 -27.44
CA THR A 78 -10.54 -21.45 -26.42
C THR A 78 -10.87 -22.91 -26.73
N SER A 79 -11.11 -23.24 -28.00
CA SER A 79 -11.37 -24.61 -28.44
C SER A 79 -10.14 -25.51 -28.32
N ALA A 80 -8.96 -24.99 -28.66
CA ALA A 80 -7.68 -25.74 -28.62
C ALA A 80 -7.24 -26.03 -27.17
N VAL A 81 -7.53 -25.14 -26.22
CA VAL A 81 -7.16 -25.29 -24.80
C VAL A 81 -8.21 -26.09 -24.01
N ALA A 82 -9.39 -26.36 -24.58
CA ALA A 82 -10.45 -27.10 -23.87
C ALA A 82 -9.99 -28.48 -23.35
N ASP A 83 -9.05 -29.12 -24.03
CA ASP A 83 -8.47 -30.42 -23.64
C ASP A 83 -7.24 -30.31 -22.73
N GLU A 84 -6.70 -29.09 -22.47
CA GLU A 84 -5.56 -28.89 -21.59
C GLU A 84 -6.00 -29.05 -20.13
N LYS A 85 -5.37 -30.00 -19.44
CA LYS A 85 -5.69 -30.29 -18.02
C LYS A 85 -4.90 -29.42 -17.05
N ARG A 86 -3.81 -28.82 -17.50
CA ARG A 86 -2.93 -27.98 -16.66
C ARG A 86 -3.50 -26.56 -16.55
N VAL A 87 -3.31 -25.95 -15.42
CA VAL A 87 -3.74 -24.57 -15.18
C VAL A 87 -2.78 -23.59 -15.86
N ILE A 88 -3.28 -22.83 -16.80
CA ILE A 88 -2.52 -21.78 -17.48
C ILE A 88 -2.39 -20.58 -16.55
N VAL A 89 -1.18 -20.06 -16.36
CA VAL A 89 -0.85 -18.97 -15.42
C VAL A 89 -0.34 -17.69 -16.11
N SER A 90 -0.12 -17.73 -17.43
CA SER A 90 0.28 -16.56 -18.23
C SER A 90 -0.77 -16.19 -19.25
N ARG A 91 -0.63 -15.00 -19.83
CA ARG A 91 -1.32 -14.67 -21.06
C ARG A 91 -0.61 -15.40 -22.22
N PRO A 92 -1.35 -16.06 -23.14
CA PRO A 92 -0.74 -16.69 -24.29
C PRO A 92 -0.17 -15.64 -25.24
N GLU A 93 1.00 -15.94 -25.79
CA GLU A 93 1.60 -15.22 -26.90
C GLU A 93 1.31 -16.00 -28.18
N PHE A 94 0.82 -15.32 -29.22
CA PHE A 94 0.39 -15.95 -30.45
C PHE A 94 1.33 -15.59 -31.59
N ASP A 95 1.80 -16.63 -32.29
CA ASP A 95 2.59 -16.51 -33.50
C ASP A 95 1.91 -17.22 -34.68
N VAL A 96 2.13 -16.67 -35.87
CA VAL A 96 1.63 -17.26 -37.13
C VAL A 96 2.69 -18.18 -37.68
N VAL A 97 2.42 -19.48 -37.67
CA VAL A 97 3.34 -20.49 -38.20
C VAL A 97 3.26 -20.54 -39.72
N SER A 98 2.07 -20.63 -40.27
CA SER A 98 1.84 -20.61 -41.72
C SER A 98 0.46 -20.11 -42.10
N ILE A 99 0.33 -19.57 -43.31
CA ILE A 99 -0.93 -19.21 -43.97
C ILE A 99 -0.88 -19.83 -45.36
N ASP A 100 -1.79 -20.76 -45.62
CA ASP A 100 -1.87 -21.43 -46.89
C ASP A 100 -3.33 -21.59 -47.36
N GLU A 101 -3.52 -22.34 -48.47
CA GLU A 101 -4.84 -22.58 -49.05
C GLU A 101 -5.76 -23.45 -48.15
N SER A 102 -5.20 -24.13 -47.16
CA SER A 102 -5.96 -24.95 -46.21
C SER A 102 -6.46 -24.16 -45.00
N GLY A 103 -5.83 -23.01 -44.73
CA GLY A 103 -6.19 -22.15 -43.60
C GLY A 103 -4.99 -21.44 -42.99
N VAL A 104 -5.06 -21.21 -41.65
CA VAL A 104 -4.01 -20.57 -40.86
C VAL A 104 -3.59 -21.50 -39.72
N VAL A 105 -2.30 -21.72 -39.60
CA VAL A 105 -1.68 -22.44 -38.48
C VAL A 105 -1.12 -21.42 -37.51
N LEU A 106 -1.59 -21.48 -36.28
CA LEU A 106 -1.17 -20.59 -35.18
C LEU A 106 -0.45 -21.37 -34.10
N SER A 107 0.52 -20.73 -33.50
CA SER A 107 1.18 -21.23 -32.26
C SER A 107 0.83 -20.31 -31.12
N ALA A 108 0.50 -20.89 -29.97
CA ALA A 108 0.31 -20.17 -28.71
C ALA A 108 1.34 -20.66 -27.70
N THR A 109 2.21 -19.76 -27.25
CA THR A 109 3.16 -20.05 -26.15
C THR A 109 2.58 -19.53 -24.85
N TYR A 110 2.49 -20.37 -23.85
CA TYR A 110 1.96 -20.03 -22.55
C TYR A 110 2.67 -20.79 -21.42
N PHE A 111 2.59 -20.27 -20.21
CA PHE A 111 3.10 -20.94 -19.02
C PHE A 111 1.99 -21.65 -18.27
N THR A 112 2.29 -22.86 -17.82
CA THR A 112 1.43 -23.66 -16.96
C THR A 112 1.87 -23.56 -15.51
N LYS A 113 0.95 -23.83 -14.58
CA LYS A 113 1.27 -23.89 -13.16
C LYS A 113 2.39 -24.90 -12.91
N PRO A 114 3.47 -24.53 -12.19
CA PRO A 114 4.57 -25.41 -11.90
C PRO A 114 4.14 -26.55 -10.96
N GLU A 115 4.76 -27.70 -11.11
CA GLU A 115 4.73 -28.77 -10.11
C GLU A 115 5.88 -28.50 -9.13
N VAL A 116 5.53 -28.07 -7.92
CA VAL A 116 6.49 -27.79 -6.86
C VAL A 116 6.38 -28.85 -5.77
N GLU A 117 7.52 -29.27 -5.23
CA GLU A 117 7.60 -30.20 -4.12
C GLU A 117 8.28 -29.54 -2.92
N ILE A 118 7.93 -29.99 -1.71
CA ILE A 118 8.59 -29.58 -0.47
C ILE A 118 9.32 -30.78 0.08
N ALA A 119 10.64 -30.72 0.03
CA ALA A 119 11.49 -31.78 0.59
C ALA A 119 11.63 -31.61 2.11
N ASP A 120 11.63 -32.73 2.83
CA ASP A 120 11.96 -32.80 4.26
C ASP A 120 11.23 -31.77 5.15
N TYR A 121 9.92 -31.62 4.93
CA TYR A 121 9.12 -30.66 5.66
C TYR A 121 8.75 -31.11 7.09
N LEU A 122 8.96 -32.40 7.42
CA LEU A 122 8.72 -32.90 8.75
C LEU A 122 9.90 -32.61 9.69
N GLY A 123 9.59 -32.23 10.94
CA GLY A 123 10.60 -31.97 11.96
C GLY A 123 11.25 -30.60 11.88
N ILE A 124 10.63 -29.63 11.21
CA ILE A 124 11.08 -28.23 11.26
C ILE A 124 10.92 -27.72 12.69
N ALA A 125 12.03 -27.33 13.30
CA ALA A 125 12.05 -26.74 14.62
C ALA A 125 11.98 -25.20 14.49
N VAL A 126 11.02 -24.58 15.18
CA VAL A 126 10.84 -23.14 15.25
C VAL A 126 10.79 -22.74 16.73
N GLU A 127 11.48 -21.65 17.07
CA GLU A 127 11.42 -21.12 18.43
C GLU A 127 10.10 -20.35 18.59
N ARG A 128 9.33 -20.70 19.61
CA ARG A 128 8.14 -19.97 20.00
C ARG A 128 8.54 -18.93 21.04
N PRO A 129 8.41 -17.63 20.78
CA PRO A 129 8.69 -16.62 21.78
C PRO A 129 7.67 -16.79 22.93
N VAL A 130 8.18 -16.90 24.16
CA VAL A 130 7.35 -16.93 25.34
C VAL A 130 7.43 -15.56 25.97
N SER A 131 6.33 -14.86 26.00
CA SER A 131 6.21 -13.57 26.64
C SER A 131 5.06 -13.63 27.65
N HIS A 132 5.33 -13.24 28.89
CA HIS A 132 4.32 -13.08 29.93
C HIS A 132 4.02 -11.59 30.08
N ALA A 133 2.78 -11.24 30.31
CA ALA A 133 2.41 -9.87 30.63
C ALA A 133 3.12 -9.42 31.90
N THR A 134 3.84 -8.33 31.82
CA THR A 134 4.54 -7.74 32.95
C THR A 134 3.60 -6.83 33.74
N ASP A 135 3.89 -6.63 34.99
CA ASP A 135 3.11 -5.69 35.82
C ASP A 135 3.30 -4.24 35.31
N GLU A 136 4.45 -3.95 34.68
CA GLU A 136 4.70 -2.65 34.02
C GLU A 136 3.75 -2.40 32.84
N GLU A 137 3.49 -3.40 32.01
CA GLU A 137 2.51 -3.30 30.90
C GLU A 137 1.09 -3.05 31.41
N VAL A 138 0.72 -3.68 32.54
CA VAL A 138 -0.58 -3.45 33.18
C VAL A 138 -0.67 -2.00 33.69
N GLU A 139 0.39 -1.49 34.33
CA GLU A 139 0.42 -0.10 34.79
C GLU A 139 0.39 0.91 33.65
N GLU A 140 1.07 0.63 32.54
CA GLU A 140 1.04 1.49 31.34
C GLU A 140 -0.37 1.54 30.72
N GLU A 141 -1.04 0.40 30.62
CA GLU A 141 -2.42 0.37 30.10
C GLU A 141 -3.38 1.11 31.03
N LEU A 142 -3.24 0.92 32.36
CA LEU A 142 -4.01 1.69 33.33
C LEU A 142 -3.79 3.20 33.20
N LYS A 143 -2.53 3.65 33.04
CA LYS A 143 -2.21 5.06 32.80
C LYS A 143 -2.82 5.57 31.49
N ARG A 144 -2.83 4.73 30.46
CA ARG A 144 -3.45 5.07 29.17
C ARG A 144 -4.96 5.28 29.31
N VAL A 145 -5.64 4.36 30.02
CA VAL A 145 -7.07 4.47 30.27
C VAL A 145 -7.37 5.66 31.19
N GLN A 146 -6.56 5.87 32.23
CA GLN A 146 -6.65 7.03 33.12
C GLN A 146 -6.54 8.35 32.38
N THR A 147 -5.56 8.46 31.47
CA THR A 147 -5.37 9.67 30.64
C THR A 147 -6.55 9.89 29.69
N ARG A 148 -7.10 8.81 29.10
CA ARG A 148 -8.27 8.90 28.22
C ARG A 148 -9.53 9.39 28.96
N ASN A 149 -9.66 9.07 30.23
CA ASN A 149 -10.78 9.48 31.07
C ASN A 149 -10.46 10.70 31.95
N SER A 150 -9.37 11.39 31.66
CA SER A 150 -9.01 12.63 32.33
C SER A 150 -9.99 13.76 32.00
N ARG A 151 -10.13 14.70 32.94
CA ARG A 151 -10.98 15.90 32.80
C ARG A 151 -10.09 17.13 32.70
N MET A 152 -10.44 18.04 31.81
CA MET A 152 -9.81 19.36 31.75
C MET A 152 -10.56 20.32 32.65
N ILE A 153 -9.86 20.84 33.65
CA ILE A 153 -10.41 21.80 34.62
C ILE A 153 -9.75 23.15 34.39
N GLU A 154 -10.57 24.20 34.29
CA GLU A 154 -10.08 25.58 34.21
C GLU A 154 -9.60 26.05 35.58
N VAL A 155 -8.46 26.73 35.59
CA VAL A 155 -7.81 27.26 36.78
C VAL A 155 -7.62 28.74 36.64
N SER A 156 -8.16 29.50 37.62
CA SER A 156 -7.99 30.93 37.68
C SER A 156 -7.31 31.43 38.97
N ASP A 157 -7.07 30.52 39.91
CA ASP A 157 -6.62 30.80 41.26
C ASP A 157 -5.14 30.57 41.52
N ARG A 158 -4.42 30.03 40.51
CA ARG A 158 -2.99 29.79 40.58
C ARG A 158 -2.30 30.14 39.25
N PRO A 159 -0.98 30.42 39.28
CA PRO A 159 -0.21 30.59 38.06
C PRO A 159 -0.05 29.28 37.28
N ALA A 160 0.26 29.39 35.99
CA ALA A 160 0.51 28.30 35.08
C ALA A 160 1.71 27.46 35.54
N GLN A 161 1.56 26.14 35.45
CA GLN A 161 2.58 25.17 35.83
C GLN A 161 2.88 24.22 34.67
N LYS A 162 3.97 23.46 34.80
CA LYS A 162 4.32 22.43 33.85
C LYS A 162 3.17 21.42 33.74
N ASP A 163 2.93 20.91 32.52
CA ASP A 163 1.84 20.02 32.12
C ASP A 163 0.45 20.68 32.03
N ASP A 164 0.29 21.95 32.37
CA ASP A 164 -0.95 22.69 32.11
C ASP A 164 -1.11 22.98 30.61
N LEU A 165 -2.35 22.98 30.14
CA LEU A 165 -2.75 23.45 28.83
C LEU A 165 -3.12 24.92 28.92
N VAL A 166 -2.34 25.81 28.35
CA VAL A 166 -2.58 27.24 28.35
C VAL A 166 -3.09 27.72 27.00
N THR A 167 -3.98 28.72 27.03
CA THR A 167 -4.40 29.43 25.83
C THR A 167 -3.72 30.80 25.83
N ILE A 168 -2.87 31.04 24.86
CA ILE A 168 -2.05 32.26 24.74
C ILE A 168 -2.22 32.93 23.40
N ASP A 169 -2.15 34.27 23.42
CA ASP A 169 -1.79 35.05 22.24
C ASP A 169 -0.29 35.32 22.30
N PHE A 170 0.37 35.28 21.17
CA PHE A 170 1.76 35.70 21.09
C PHE A 170 2.08 36.42 19.78
N GLU A 171 3.00 37.33 19.85
CA GLU A 171 3.56 38.01 18.68
C GLU A 171 5.08 38.15 18.84
N GLY A 172 5.83 37.49 17.93
CA GLY A 172 7.29 37.39 17.96
C GLY A 172 7.98 38.51 17.17
N PHE A 173 9.02 39.05 17.74
CA PHE A 173 9.88 40.08 17.16
C PHE A 173 11.33 39.66 17.16
N VAL A 174 12.02 39.84 16.03
CA VAL A 174 13.47 39.73 15.92
C VAL A 174 14.02 41.09 15.55
N ASP A 175 14.99 41.59 16.32
CA ASP A 175 15.53 42.97 16.16
C ASP A 175 14.44 44.06 16.17
N GLY A 176 13.33 43.84 16.89
CA GLY A 176 12.21 44.76 16.99
C GLY A 176 11.25 44.72 15.79
N VAL A 177 11.45 43.82 14.84
CA VAL A 177 10.59 43.70 13.66
C VAL A 177 9.77 42.40 13.76
N PRO A 178 8.43 42.41 13.57
CA PRO A 178 7.63 41.21 13.56
C PRO A 178 7.98 40.35 12.36
N PHE A 179 8.01 39.03 12.53
CA PHE A 179 8.32 38.06 11.48
C PHE A 179 7.11 37.22 11.10
N GLU A 180 7.09 36.77 9.86
CA GLU A 180 6.01 35.94 9.33
C GLU A 180 5.95 34.57 10.06
N GLY A 181 4.74 34.17 10.52
CA GLY A 181 4.55 32.97 11.33
C GLY A 181 4.82 33.15 12.83
N GLY A 182 5.26 34.36 13.27
CA GLY A 182 5.52 34.64 14.68
C GLY A 182 4.30 35.08 15.49
N LYS A 183 3.10 35.19 14.88
CA LYS A 183 1.88 35.66 15.55
C LYS A 183 0.79 34.59 15.53
N ALA A 184 0.17 34.35 16.68
CA ALA A 184 -1.07 33.61 16.79
C ALA A 184 -1.94 34.15 17.94
N GLU A 185 -3.25 34.01 17.79
CA GLU A 185 -4.25 34.35 18.80
C GLU A 185 -5.01 33.08 19.21
N GLY A 186 -5.27 32.95 20.52
CA GLY A 186 -5.99 31.77 21.07
C GLY A 186 -5.27 30.44 20.88
N HIS A 187 -3.95 30.48 20.80
CA HIS A 187 -3.17 29.24 20.61
C HIS A 187 -3.14 28.39 21.88
N GLN A 188 -3.46 27.10 21.75
CA GLN A 188 -3.40 26.14 22.85
C GLN A 188 -2.01 25.52 22.90
N LEU A 189 -1.34 25.67 24.03
CA LEU A 189 -0.01 25.15 24.29
C LEU A 189 0.01 24.33 25.57
N LYS A 190 0.47 23.09 25.47
CA LYS A 190 0.77 22.28 26.68
C LYS A 190 2.19 22.60 27.15
N LEU A 191 2.30 23.14 28.35
CA LEU A 191 3.61 23.51 28.92
C LEU A 191 4.44 22.25 29.25
N GLY A 192 5.67 22.22 28.79
CA GLY A 192 6.58 21.06 28.93
C GLY A 192 6.49 20.06 27.78
N SER A 193 5.71 20.34 26.73
CA SER A 193 5.57 19.47 25.55
C SER A 193 6.78 19.54 24.61
N GLY A 194 7.57 20.61 24.66
CA GLY A 194 8.68 20.87 23.74
C GLY A 194 8.24 21.24 22.33
N GLN A 195 6.99 21.66 22.14
CA GLN A 195 6.45 22.09 20.84
C GLN A 195 6.99 23.45 20.40
N PHE A 196 7.32 24.29 21.37
CA PHE A 196 7.87 25.60 21.15
C PHE A 196 9.39 25.63 21.28
N ILE A 197 9.99 26.76 20.94
CA ILE A 197 11.42 27.00 21.04
C ILE A 197 11.88 26.75 22.48
N PRO A 198 13.02 26.09 22.71
CA PRO A 198 13.54 25.85 24.06
C PRO A 198 13.61 27.13 24.91
N GLY A 199 13.08 27.04 26.13
CA GLY A 199 12.99 28.16 27.07
C GLY A 199 11.76 29.05 26.94
N PHE A 200 10.90 28.84 25.92
CA PHE A 200 9.64 29.54 25.80
C PHE A 200 8.62 29.05 26.85
N GLU A 201 8.37 27.76 26.89
CA GLU A 201 7.39 27.14 27.77
C GLU A 201 7.75 27.34 29.26
N ASP A 202 9.05 27.30 29.58
CA ASP A 202 9.54 27.53 30.95
C ASP A 202 9.28 28.97 31.43
N GLN A 203 9.36 29.95 30.54
CA GLN A 203 9.08 31.34 30.88
C GLN A 203 7.58 31.67 30.98
N VAL A 204 6.71 30.91 30.29
CA VAL A 204 5.27 31.01 30.45
C VAL A 204 4.79 30.45 31.81
N CYS A 205 5.53 29.46 32.36
CA CYS A 205 5.26 28.97 33.70
C CYS A 205 5.43 30.10 34.74
N GLY A 206 4.47 30.21 35.66
CA GLY A 206 4.50 31.20 36.75
C GLY A 206 3.67 32.47 36.47
N HIS A 207 3.15 32.61 35.24
CA HIS A 207 2.20 33.69 34.92
C HIS A 207 0.75 33.30 35.19
N SER A 208 -0.08 34.27 35.49
CA SER A 208 -1.51 34.08 35.80
C SER A 208 -2.40 34.46 34.62
N VAL A 209 -3.66 34.02 34.66
CA VAL A 209 -4.66 34.36 33.64
C VAL A 209 -4.81 35.90 33.55
N GLY A 210 -4.71 36.43 32.34
CA GLY A 210 -4.81 37.88 32.05
C GLY A 210 -3.46 38.58 32.01
N ASP A 211 -2.35 37.94 32.39
CA ASP A 211 -1.03 38.56 32.36
C ASP A 211 -0.56 38.82 30.93
N GLU A 212 0.10 39.93 30.73
CA GLU A 212 0.83 40.28 29.52
C GLU A 212 2.32 40.37 29.87
N PHE A 213 3.15 39.61 29.18
CA PHE A 213 4.59 39.44 29.49
C PHE A 213 5.41 39.20 28.23
N ASP A 214 6.69 39.46 28.33
CA ASP A 214 7.65 39.24 27.25
C ASP A 214 8.46 37.96 27.53
N VAL A 215 8.51 37.09 26.54
CA VAL A 215 9.31 35.82 26.57
C VAL A 215 10.53 36.00 25.66
N ASN A 216 11.73 35.87 26.22
CA ASN A 216 12.98 36.05 25.49
C ASN A 216 13.58 34.68 25.21
N VAL A 217 13.72 34.32 23.93
CA VAL A 217 14.28 33.04 23.52
C VAL A 217 15.24 33.20 22.34
N THR A 218 16.13 32.24 22.18
CA THR A 218 17.03 32.19 21.03
C THR A 218 16.64 31.01 20.15
N PHE A 219 16.47 31.25 18.86
CA PHE A 219 16.18 30.20 17.89
C PHE A 219 17.36 29.21 17.81
N PRO A 220 17.11 27.91 17.75
CA PRO A 220 18.17 26.91 17.52
C PRO A 220 18.90 27.16 16.18
N GLU A 221 20.18 26.77 16.11
CA GLU A 221 20.98 26.94 14.88
C GLU A 221 20.47 26.10 13.71
N ASP A 222 19.78 25.00 13.99
CA ASP A 222 19.19 24.08 13.03
C ASP A 222 17.70 24.37 12.72
N TYR A 223 17.22 25.56 13.07
CA TYR A 223 15.83 25.93 12.83
C TYR A 223 15.52 25.95 11.33
N HIS A 224 14.35 25.42 10.94
CA HIS A 224 13.93 25.27 9.54
C HIS A 224 13.93 26.58 8.73
N ALA A 225 13.65 27.73 9.36
CA ALA A 225 13.75 29.06 8.75
C ALA A 225 15.15 29.61 8.98
N LYS A 226 16.01 29.52 7.96
CA LYS A 226 17.42 29.96 8.00
C LYS A 226 17.62 31.43 8.38
N GLU A 227 16.60 32.26 8.13
CA GLU A 227 16.62 33.70 8.44
C GLU A 227 16.47 33.96 9.94
N LEU A 228 15.92 33.03 10.69
CA LEU A 228 15.68 33.12 12.14
C LEU A 228 16.69 32.32 12.96
N ALA A 229 17.39 31.33 12.36
CA ALA A 229 18.33 30.45 13.04
C ALA A 229 19.40 31.23 13.81
N GLY A 230 19.58 30.89 15.09
CA GLY A 230 20.57 31.50 15.99
C GLY A 230 20.26 32.92 16.45
N LYS A 231 19.13 33.52 16.05
CA LYS A 231 18.77 34.88 16.45
C LYS A 231 17.98 34.92 17.76
N GLU A 232 18.16 35.99 18.50
CA GLU A 232 17.34 36.29 19.67
C GLU A 232 15.97 36.86 19.23
N ALA A 233 14.91 36.36 19.85
CA ALA A 233 13.55 36.77 19.61
C ALA A 233 12.84 37.12 20.93
N VAL A 234 12.01 38.14 20.87
CA VAL A 234 11.13 38.54 21.97
C VAL A 234 9.69 38.29 21.55
N PHE A 235 9.00 37.47 22.30
CA PHE A 235 7.58 37.21 22.11
C PHE A 235 6.76 37.93 23.13
N LYS A 236 5.87 38.81 22.69
CA LYS A 236 4.87 39.43 23.55
C LYS A 236 3.72 38.46 23.69
N CYS A 237 3.51 37.98 24.88
CA CYS A 237 2.52 36.94 25.17
C CYS A 237 1.42 37.50 26.06
N LYS A 238 0.21 36.99 25.85
CA LYS A 238 -0.94 37.24 26.72
C LYS A 238 -1.60 35.92 27.06
N LEU A 239 -1.72 35.62 28.34
CA LEU A 239 -2.31 34.39 28.85
C LEU A 239 -3.81 34.56 29.06
N HIS A 240 -4.64 33.77 28.34
CA HIS A 240 -6.10 33.85 28.42
C HIS A 240 -6.68 32.85 29.40
N ASP A 241 -6.27 31.58 29.28
CA ASP A 241 -6.81 30.47 30.07
C ASP A 241 -5.71 29.54 30.49
N ILE A 242 -5.88 28.94 31.68
CA ILE A 242 -5.08 27.83 32.18
C ILE A 242 -6.02 26.66 32.44
N LYS A 243 -5.73 25.51 31.85
CA LYS A 243 -6.43 24.27 32.07
C LYS A 243 -5.43 23.21 32.51
N TYR A 244 -5.76 22.48 33.56
CA TYR A 244 -4.97 21.30 33.92
C TYR A 244 -5.75 20.02 33.68
N THR A 245 -5.01 18.96 33.38
CA THR A 245 -5.59 17.64 33.20
C THR A 245 -5.68 16.97 34.54
N GLU A 246 -6.88 16.85 35.09
CA GLU A 246 -7.13 16.07 36.30
C GLU A 246 -7.26 14.60 35.91
N LEU A 247 -6.33 13.79 36.44
CA LEU A 247 -6.39 12.34 36.29
C LEU A 247 -7.30 11.79 37.38
N PRO A 248 -8.29 10.92 37.04
CA PRO A 248 -9.10 10.24 38.04
C PRO A 248 -8.21 9.38 38.98
N ALA A 249 -8.59 9.25 40.23
CA ALA A 249 -7.88 8.35 41.13
C ALA A 249 -8.03 6.91 40.66
N LEU A 250 -6.98 6.11 40.82
CA LEU A 250 -7.02 4.67 40.51
C LEU A 250 -7.58 3.92 41.71
N ASP A 251 -8.88 3.82 41.75
CA ASP A 251 -9.65 3.15 42.81
C ASP A 251 -10.76 2.26 42.21
N ASP A 252 -11.59 1.67 43.08
CA ASP A 252 -12.69 0.79 42.67
C ASP A 252 -13.78 1.55 41.91
N ASP A 253 -13.96 2.85 42.18
CA ASP A 253 -14.94 3.67 41.47
C ASP A 253 -14.45 3.96 40.05
N PHE A 254 -13.14 4.18 39.87
CA PHE A 254 -12.55 4.24 38.54
C PHE A 254 -12.75 2.95 37.74
N ALA A 255 -12.55 1.78 38.38
CA ALA A 255 -12.76 0.50 37.71
C ALA A 255 -14.20 0.33 37.22
N LYS A 256 -15.20 0.74 38.01
CA LYS A 256 -16.61 0.71 37.61
C LYS A 256 -16.95 1.68 36.49
N ASP A 257 -16.30 2.83 36.47
CA ASP A 257 -16.55 3.85 35.45
C ASP A 257 -15.98 3.46 34.05
N VAL A 258 -14.86 2.73 34.02
CA VAL A 258 -14.15 2.42 32.79
C VAL A 258 -14.29 0.96 32.34
N SER A 259 -14.86 0.09 33.15
CA SER A 259 -14.96 -1.35 32.89
C SER A 259 -16.24 -1.96 33.47
N GLU A 260 -16.42 -3.26 33.28
CA GLU A 260 -17.53 -4.05 33.85
C GLU A 260 -17.19 -4.62 35.23
N PHE A 261 -16.05 -4.27 35.82
CA PHE A 261 -15.55 -4.83 37.06
C PHE A 261 -15.87 -3.92 38.24
N ASP A 262 -16.12 -4.52 39.41
CA ASP A 262 -16.45 -3.80 40.62
C ASP A 262 -15.22 -3.32 41.41
N THR A 263 -14.06 -3.93 41.18
CA THR A 263 -12.81 -3.59 41.87
C THR A 263 -11.65 -3.34 40.91
N LEU A 264 -10.70 -2.51 41.34
CA LEU A 264 -9.48 -2.22 40.56
C LEU A 264 -8.62 -3.47 40.37
N ASP A 265 -8.59 -4.38 41.34
CA ASP A 265 -7.81 -5.61 41.25
C ASP A 265 -8.37 -6.58 40.20
N GLU A 266 -9.70 -6.69 40.09
CA GLU A 266 -10.34 -7.47 39.00
C GLU A 266 -10.06 -6.87 37.65
N TYR A 267 -10.11 -5.55 37.55
CA TYR A 267 -9.79 -4.86 36.30
C TYR A 267 -8.32 -5.05 35.88
N LYS A 268 -7.37 -4.95 36.84
CA LYS A 268 -5.94 -5.28 36.58
C LYS A 268 -5.74 -6.72 36.12
N ALA A 269 -6.46 -7.67 36.76
CA ALA A 269 -6.39 -9.06 36.34
C ALA A 269 -6.91 -9.29 34.93
N ASP A 270 -7.96 -8.59 34.51
CA ASP A 270 -8.49 -8.63 33.15
C ASP A 270 -7.51 -8.01 32.13
N ILE A 271 -6.91 -6.85 32.43
CA ILE A 271 -5.87 -6.23 31.60
C ILE A 271 -4.71 -7.22 31.41
N LYS A 272 -4.24 -7.84 32.51
CA LYS A 272 -3.14 -8.82 32.45
C LYS A 272 -3.52 -10.02 31.57
N LYS A 273 -4.72 -10.55 31.73
CA LYS A 273 -5.23 -11.65 30.93
C LYS A 273 -5.31 -11.28 29.43
N LYS A 274 -5.83 -10.10 29.10
CA LYS A 274 -5.89 -9.61 27.72
C LYS A 274 -4.50 -9.40 27.11
N ALA A 275 -3.54 -8.91 27.89
CA ALA A 275 -2.16 -8.80 27.46
C ALA A 275 -1.52 -10.19 27.20
N GLU A 276 -1.76 -11.17 28.09
CA GLU A 276 -1.30 -12.55 27.90
C GLU A 276 -1.91 -13.19 26.64
N GLU A 277 -3.22 -13.03 26.43
CA GLU A 277 -3.90 -13.51 25.21
C GLU A 277 -3.35 -12.84 23.93
N ALA A 278 -3.01 -11.55 24.01
CA ALA A 278 -2.40 -10.83 22.89
C ALA A 278 -0.97 -11.32 22.62
N HIS A 279 -0.17 -11.53 23.65
CA HIS A 279 1.17 -12.11 23.55
C HIS A 279 1.14 -13.53 22.99
N GLU A 280 0.18 -14.35 23.41
CA GLU A 280 0.01 -15.71 22.90
C GLU A 280 -0.33 -15.72 21.41
N LYS A 281 -1.29 -14.89 20.98
CA LYS A 281 -1.63 -14.71 19.58
C LYS A 281 -0.44 -14.22 18.73
N HIS A 282 0.35 -13.28 19.29
CA HIS A 282 1.55 -12.79 18.62
C HIS A 282 2.62 -13.88 18.50
N ALA A 283 2.82 -14.67 19.56
CA ALA A 283 3.73 -15.82 19.54
C ALA A 283 3.30 -16.87 18.51
N ASP A 284 2.02 -17.20 18.42
CA ASP A 284 1.48 -18.13 17.44
C ASP A 284 1.67 -17.59 16.01
N SER A 285 1.37 -16.31 15.78
CA SER A 285 1.61 -15.67 14.47
C SER A 285 3.09 -15.70 14.08
N HIS A 286 4.00 -15.47 15.04
CA HIS A 286 5.43 -15.55 14.80
C HIS A 286 5.88 -16.97 14.43
N VAL A 287 5.36 -17.98 15.13
CA VAL A 287 5.61 -19.40 14.79
C VAL A 287 5.12 -19.73 13.39
N ASP A 288 3.90 -19.29 13.05
CA ASP A 288 3.32 -19.51 11.72
C ASP A 288 4.17 -18.85 10.62
N GLU A 289 4.61 -17.61 10.82
CA GLU A 289 5.48 -16.91 9.87
C GLU A 289 6.84 -17.60 9.71
N ALA A 290 7.44 -18.02 10.81
CA ALA A 290 8.72 -18.71 10.80
C ALA A 290 8.62 -20.10 10.13
N LEU A 291 7.53 -20.83 10.38
CA LEU A 291 7.24 -22.09 9.69
C LEU A 291 7.03 -21.89 8.19
N VAL A 292 6.26 -20.87 7.80
CA VAL A 292 6.05 -20.52 6.38
C VAL A 292 7.39 -20.20 5.71
N LYS A 293 8.23 -19.41 6.35
CA LYS A 293 9.57 -19.07 5.84
C LYS A 293 10.44 -20.30 5.65
N ALA A 294 10.52 -21.14 6.68
CA ALA A 294 11.30 -22.39 6.62
C ALA A 294 10.79 -23.37 5.54
N LEU A 295 9.47 -23.41 5.29
CA LEU A 295 8.88 -24.21 4.22
C LEU A 295 9.18 -23.64 2.84
N ILE A 296 9.18 -22.32 2.67
CA ILE A 296 9.54 -21.64 1.41
C ILE A 296 11.01 -21.92 1.05
N GLU A 297 11.91 -21.93 2.05
CA GLU A 297 13.33 -22.25 1.83
C GLU A 297 13.56 -23.70 1.38
N LYS A 298 12.64 -24.62 1.71
CA LYS A 298 12.69 -26.03 1.30
C LYS A 298 11.90 -26.33 0.03
N LEU A 299 11.28 -25.34 -0.57
CA LEU A 299 10.52 -25.48 -1.80
C LEU A 299 11.47 -25.82 -2.95
N GLN A 300 11.19 -26.90 -3.66
CA GLN A 300 11.92 -27.35 -4.84
C GLN A 300 11.01 -27.25 -6.06
N GLY A 301 11.53 -26.73 -7.14
CA GLY A 301 10.83 -26.51 -8.40
C GLY A 301 10.99 -25.07 -8.90
N ASP A 302 10.96 -24.92 -10.21
CA ASP A 302 11.08 -23.62 -10.86
C ASP A 302 9.70 -22.99 -11.01
N ILE A 303 9.50 -21.84 -10.39
CA ILE A 303 8.26 -21.07 -10.52
C ILE A 303 8.45 -20.05 -11.64
N PRO A 304 7.60 -20.06 -12.68
CA PRO A 304 7.70 -19.13 -13.80
C PRO A 304 7.66 -17.66 -13.36
N GLU A 305 8.51 -16.85 -13.95
CA GLU A 305 8.61 -15.41 -13.67
C GLU A 305 7.28 -14.67 -13.86
N CYS A 306 6.46 -15.10 -14.83
CA CYS A 306 5.13 -14.55 -15.07
C CYS A 306 4.21 -14.61 -13.84
N MET A 307 4.34 -15.61 -12.96
CA MET A 307 3.54 -15.70 -11.75
C MET A 307 3.91 -14.61 -10.75
N TYR A 308 5.19 -14.31 -10.61
CA TYR A 308 5.67 -13.23 -9.75
C TYR A 308 5.27 -11.86 -10.28
N VAL A 309 5.38 -11.66 -11.60
CA VAL A 309 4.95 -10.42 -12.26
C VAL A 309 3.44 -10.21 -12.06
N ASN A 310 2.64 -11.24 -12.33
CA ASN A 310 1.19 -11.16 -12.16
C ASN A 310 0.78 -10.83 -10.72
N GLU A 311 1.45 -11.45 -9.73
CA GLU A 311 1.16 -11.17 -8.33
C GLU A 311 1.62 -9.78 -7.90
N THR A 312 2.75 -9.30 -8.43
CA THR A 312 3.19 -7.91 -8.24
C THR A 312 2.15 -6.92 -8.76
N GLU A 313 1.60 -7.15 -9.96
CA GLU A 313 0.53 -6.30 -10.53
C GLU A 313 -0.76 -6.37 -9.71
N ASN A 314 -1.10 -7.53 -9.13
CA ASN A 314 -2.24 -7.67 -8.22
C ASN A 314 -2.02 -6.83 -6.96
N LEU A 315 -0.83 -6.90 -6.34
CA LEU A 315 -0.49 -6.10 -5.16
C LEU A 315 -0.55 -4.59 -5.44
N VAL A 316 -0.04 -4.16 -6.60
CA VAL A 316 -0.13 -2.76 -7.05
C VAL A 316 -1.58 -2.32 -7.20
N ARG A 317 -2.43 -3.17 -7.79
CA ARG A 317 -3.86 -2.90 -7.94
C ARG A 317 -4.59 -2.81 -6.60
N ASP A 318 -4.28 -3.72 -5.68
CA ASP A 318 -4.84 -3.71 -4.33
C ASP A 318 -4.39 -2.48 -3.54
N TYR A 319 -3.16 -2.03 -3.77
CA TYR A 319 -2.65 -0.78 -3.19
C TYR A 319 -3.38 0.44 -3.75
N ASP A 320 -3.59 0.52 -5.07
CA ASP A 320 -4.39 1.57 -5.70
C ASP A 320 -5.82 1.60 -5.15
N ASN A 321 -6.45 0.44 -5.01
CA ASN A 321 -7.80 0.32 -4.44
C ASN A 321 -7.84 0.85 -2.99
N ARG A 322 -6.84 0.52 -2.17
CA ARG A 322 -6.75 1.03 -0.78
C ARG A 322 -6.54 2.54 -0.74
N LEU A 323 -5.70 3.09 -1.62
CA LEU A 323 -5.52 4.54 -1.74
C LEU A 323 -6.83 5.23 -2.12
N ARG A 324 -7.58 4.68 -3.09
CA ARG A 324 -8.88 5.22 -3.51
C ARG A 324 -9.92 5.21 -2.41
N MET A 325 -9.95 4.17 -1.57
CA MET A 325 -10.82 4.13 -0.39
C MET A 325 -10.51 5.25 0.62
N ASN A 326 -9.27 5.72 0.66
CA ASN A 326 -8.84 6.86 1.47
C ASN A 326 -8.91 8.21 0.72
N GLY A 327 -9.54 8.25 -0.47
CA GLY A 327 -9.70 9.46 -1.27
C GLY A 327 -8.44 9.91 -2.04
N LEU A 328 -7.44 9.03 -2.17
CA LEU A 328 -6.22 9.26 -2.94
C LEU A 328 -6.18 8.34 -4.17
N ASP A 329 -5.47 8.76 -5.22
CA ASP A 329 -5.12 7.90 -6.35
C ASP A 329 -3.59 7.75 -6.45
N LEU A 330 -3.14 6.74 -7.20
CA LEU A 330 -1.69 6.49 -7.40
C LEU A 330 -0.97 7.70 -8.00
N LYS A 331 -1.62 8.45 -8.88
CA LYS A 331 -1.01 9.62 -9.51
C LYS A 331 -0.71 10.71 -8.49
N THR A 332 -1.68 11.01 -7.63
CA THR A 332 -1.53 11.99 -6.55
C THR A 332 -0.50 11.51 -5.52
N TYR A 333 -0.54 10.22 -5.17
CA TYR A 333 0.45 9.60 -4.29
C TYR A 333 1.88 9.75 -4.82
N PHE A 334 2.12 9.50 -6.10
CA PHE A 334 3.44 9.65 -6.74
C PHE A 334 3.91 11.11 -6.77
N GLN A 335 2.99 12.09 -6.90
CA GLN A 335 3.34 13.51 -6.82
C GLN A 335 3.85 13.92 -5.43
N TYR A 336 3.25 13.37 -4.36
CA TYR A 336 3.68 13.67 -2.98
C TYR A 336 4.94 12.94 -2.55
N THR A 337 5.11 11.69 -3.00
CA THR A 337 6.21 10.84 -2.53
C THR A 337 7.45 10.86 -3.44
N GLY A 338 7.33 11.39 -4.67
CA GLY A 338 8.39 11.32 -5.68
C GLY A 338 8.68 9.89 -6.18
N MET A 339 7.77 8.95 -5.92
CA MET A 339 7.83 7.58 -6.43
C MET A 339 7.31 7.51 -7.87
N ASP A 340 7.61 6.41 -8.54
CA ASP A 340 7.03 6.02 -9.82
C ASP A 340 6.50 4.58 -9.74
N LEU A 341 5.81 4.15 -10.79
CA LEU A 341 5.18 2.84 -10.83
C LEU A 341 6.22 1.71 -10.74
N ASP A 342 7.38 1.87 -11.37
CA ASP A 342 8.42 0.85 -11.40
C ASP A 342 9.10 0.69 -10.04
N LYS A 343 9.31 1.77 -9.32
CA LYS A 343 9.78 1.72 -7.92
C LYS A 343 8.76 1.04 -7.01
N LEU A 344 7.47 1.33 -7.20
CA LEU A 344 6.40 0.68 -6.44
C LEU A 344 6.37 -0.84 -6.71
N ARG A 345 6.51 -1.25 -7.99
CA ARG A 345 6.64 -2.66 -8.37
C ARG A 345 7.84 -3.33 -7.71
N ALA A 346 9.00 -2.67 -7.79
CA ALA A 346 10.23 -3.17 -7.17
C ALA A 346 10.08 -3.34 -5.64
N GLN A 347 9.39 -2.42 -4.98
CA GLN A 347 9.11 -2.51 -3.54
C GLN A 347 8.16 -3.66 -3.19
N MET A 348 7.16 -3.93 -4.04
CA MET A 348 6.17 -4.99 -3.81
C MET A 348 6.64 -6.38 -4.26
N ARG A 349 7.68 -6.45 -5.09
CA ARG A 349 8.20 -7.71 -5.63
C ARG A 349 8.54 -8.76 -4.57
N PRO A 350 9.26 -8.48 -3.48
CA PRO A 350 9.58 -9.48 -2.46
C PRO A 350 8.34 -10.08 -1.79
N ASP A 351 7.30 -9.26 -1.57
CA ASP A 351 6.04 -9.72 -0.99
C ASP A 351 5.26 -10.58 -1.98
N ALA A 352 5.25 -10.23 -3.27
CA ALA A 352 4.67 -11.02 -4.34
C ALA A 352 5.33 -12.41 -4.43
N GLU A 353 6.66 -12.47 -4.40
CA GLU A 353 7.41 -13.73 -4.40
C GLU A 353 7.05 -14.61 -3.20
N ARG A 354 6.98 -14.01 -2.02
CA ARG A 354 6.57 -14.72 -0.81
C ARG A 354 5.14 -15.26 -0.93
N GLN A 355 4.20 -14.47 -1.46
CA GLN A 355 2.80 -14.87 -1.62
C GLN A 355 2.65 -15.99 -2.64
N VAL A 356 3.31 -15.92 -3.79
CA VAL A 356 3.29 -16.99 -4.81
C VAL A 356 3.83 -18.28 -4.22
N LYS A 357 5.01 -18.28 -3.60
CA LYS A 357 5.62 -19.44 -2.95
C LYS A 357 4.73 -20.02 -1.83
N THR A 358 4.06 -19.15 -1.07
CA THR A 358 3.13 -19.57 0.00
C THR A 358 1.88 -20.22 -0.57
N ARG A 359 1.34 -19.72 -1.68
CA ARG A 359 0.13 -20.25 -2.33
C ARG A 359 0.40 -21.60 -2.98
N ASP A 360 1.51 -21.74 -3.67
CA ASP A 360 1.87 -23.00 -4.31
C ASP A 360 2.18 -24.11 -3.30
N ARG A 361 2.73 -23.75 -2.13
CA ARG A 361 2.85 -24.66 -0.99
C ARG A 361 1.52 -25.30 -0.58
N LYS A 362 0.42 -24.51 -0.53
CA LYS A 362 -0.91 -25.02 -0.16
C LYS A 362 -1.43 -26.09 -1.10
N SER A 363 -0.97 -26.10 -2.34
CA SER A 363 -1.38 -27.12 -3.32
C SER A 363 -0.62 -28.46 -3.19
N VAL A 364 0.50 -28.46 -2.46
CA VAL A 364 1.34 -29.66 -2.22
C VAL A 364 1.00 -30.33 -0.88
N VAL A 365 0.56 -29.57 0.11
CA VAL A 365 0.18 -30.05 1.46
C VAL A 365 -1.32 -30.19 1.59
#